data_38fe02d981be744b18e322937d9b826d
#
_entry.id   38fe02d981be744b18e322937d9b826d
#
_cell.length_a   1.000
_cell.length_b   1.000
_cell.length_c   1.000
_cell.angle_alpha   90.00
_cell.angle_beta   90.00
_cell.angle_gamma   90.00
#
_symmetry.space_group_name_H-M   'P 1'
#
loop_
_entity.id
_entity.type
_entity.pdbx_description
1 polymer ?
#
loop_
_entity_poly.entity_id
_entity_poly.type
_entity_poly.pdbx_seq_one_letter_code
_entity_poly.pdbx_strand_id
1 'polypeptide(L)'
;DVYKRQVEKIESLIAVAEGKGVQIIIFPEMSITGYTCGDLFGQQLLLEEAEMGLMQILNNTRQLDIISIVGMPVVVNSTVINAAAVIQKGKVLGVTAKTYLPNYKEFYEQRWFTSALQLTTNSVRLCGQIVPIGSNLLFETSDTTFGIEICEDLWSTIPPSSSLALQLSLIHI
;
A
#
# COMPACT_ATOMS: atom_id res chain seq x y z
N ASP A 1 -9.30 -10.16 -17.81
CA ASP A 1 -8.35 -10.55 -16.76
C ASP A 1 -7.12 -9.64 -16.66
N VAL A 2 -7.38 -8.33 -16.55
CA VAL A 2 -6.31 -7.32 -16.43
C VAL A 2 -5.54 -7.54 -15.12
N TYR A 3 -6.21 -7.87 -14.02
CA TYR A 3 -5.60 -8.07 -12.70
C TYR A 3 -4.63 -9.24 -12.65
N LYS A 4 -4.93 -10.35 -13.30
CA LYS A 4 -4.03 -11.51 -13.36
C LYS A 4 -2.69 -11.14 -13.97
N ARG A 5 -2.70 -10.37 -15.07
CA ARG A 5 -1.47 -9.90 -15.72
C ARG A 5 -0.67 -8.96 -14.84
N GLN A 6 -1.34 -8.08 -14.07
CA GLN A 6 -0.66 -7.18 -13.14
C GLN A 6 0.00 -7.96 -12.01
N VAL A 7 -0.71 -8.90 -11.41
CA VAL A 7 -0.21 -9.76 -10.33
C VAL A 7 0.99 -10.59 -10.82
N GLU A 8 0.88 -11.28 -11.95
CA GLU A 8 1.98 -12.06 -12.55
C GLU A 8 3.22 -11.20 -12.82
N LYS A 9 3.01 -9.96 -13.30
CA LYS A 9 4.11 -9.02 -13.56
C LYS A 9 4.77 -8.56 -12.25
N ILE A 10 3.98 -8.25 -11.21
CA ILE A 10 4.49 -7.89 -9.89
C ILE A 10 5.34 -9.03 -9.33
N GLU A 11 4.85 -10.27 -9.34
CA GLU A 11 5.57 -11.47 -8.90
C GLU A 11 6.89 -11.66 -9.63
N SER A 12 6.86 -11.55 -10.96
CA SER A 12 8.05 -11.66 -11.79
C SER A 12 9.10 -10.59 -11.43
N LEU A 13 8.68 -9.34 -11.21
CA LEU A 13 9.57 -8.25 -10.86
C LEU A 13 10.15 -8.43 -9.45
N ILE A 14 9.37 -8.92 -8.49
CA ILE A 14 9.85 -9.26 -7.13
C ILE A 14 10.93 -10.33 -7.23
N ALA A 15 10.71 -11.41 -7.97
CA ALA A 15 11.67 -12.49 -8.13
C ALA A 15 12.98 -12.02 -8.80
N VAL A 16 12.88 -11.18 -9.83
CA VAL A 16 14.05 -10.58 -10.49
C VAL A 16 14.83 -9.66 -9.56
N ALA A 17 14.14 -8.84 -8.76
CA ALA A 17 14.75 -7.92 -7.81
C ALA A 17 15.46 -8.69 -6.69
N GLU A 18 14.83 -9.71 -6.12
CA GLU A 18 15.43 -10.61 -5.13
C GLU A 18 16.71 -11.26 -5.67
N GLY A 19 16.66 -11.80 -6.91
CA GLY A 19 17.82 -12.40 -7.57
C GLY A 19 18.99 -11.43 -7.82
N LYS A 20 18.73 -10.12 -7.75
CA LYS A 20 19.75 -9.06 -7.84
C LYS A 20 20.21 -8.52 -6.48
N GLY A 21 19.71 -9.07 -5.37
CA GLY A 21 20.04 -8.64 -4.02
C GLY A 21 19.36 -7.32 -3.61
N VAL A 22 18.25 -6.95 -4.25
CA VAL A 22 17.45 -5.78 -3.85
C VAL A 22 16.72 -6.10 -2.55
N GLN A 23 16.83 -5.23 -1.57
CA GLN A 23 16.22 -5.41 -0.26
C GLN A 23 14.77 -4.93 -0.21
N ILE A 24 14.45 -3.86 -0.93
CA ILE A 24 13.11 -3.27 -0.97
C ILE A 24 12.75 -2.97 -2.43
N ILE A 25 11.56 -3.43 -2.85
CA ILE A 25 10.98 -3.06 -4.15
C ILE A 25 9.67 -2.31 -3.93
N ILE A 26 9.47 -1.22 -4.69
CA ILE A 26 8.30 -0.37 -4.60
C ILE A 26 7.56 -0.41 -5.94
N PHE A 27 6.26 -0.71 -5.89
CA PHE A 27 5.37 -0.66 -7.04
C PHE A 27 4.56 0.63 -7.06
N PRO A 28 4.09 1.06 -8.23
CA PRO A 28 3.25 2.25 -8.36
C PRO A 28 1.96 2.17 -7.53
N GLU A 29 1.41 3.36 -7.27
CA GLU A 29 0.06 3.53 -6.73
C GLU A 29 -0.95 2.70 -7.52
N MET A 30 -1.85 1.99 -6.83
CA MET A 30 -2.85 1.10 -7.43
C MET A 30 -2.28 0.04 -8.40
N SER A 31 -1.06 -0.45 -8.14
CA SER A 31 -0.37 -1.39 -9.05
C SER A 31 -1.12 -2.71 -9.28
N ILE A 32 -1.97 -3.15 -8.34
CA ILE A 32 -2.78 -4.37 -8.51
C ILE A 32 -3.95 -4.13 -9.46
N THR A 33 -4.69 -3.03 -9.31
CA THR A 33 -5.90 -2.77 -10.08
C THR A 33 -5.67 -1.90 -11.32
N GLY A 34 -4.61 -1.10 -11.29
CA GLY A 34 -4.48 0.08 -12.14
C GLY A 34 -5.20 1.29 -11.53
N TYR A 35 -4.68 2.48 -11.81
CA TYR A 35 -5.22 3.74 -11.28
C TYR A 35 -6.52 4.18 -11.94
N THR A 36 -6.72 3.87 -13.22
CA THR A 36 -7.80 4.41 -14.06
C THR A 36 -9.11 3.61 -14.01
N CYS A 37 -9.36 2.88 -12.91
CA CYS A 37 -10.59 2.09 -12.76
C CYS A 37 -11.85 2.94 -12.54
N GLY A 38 -11.72 4.20 -12.12
CA GLY A 38 -12.85 5.11 -11.95
C GLY A 38 -13.90 4.59 -10.97
N ASP A 39 -15.17 4.65 -11.36
CA ASP A 39 -16.28 4.21 -10.51
C ASP A 39 -16.28 2.70 -10.20
N LEU A 40 -15.42 1.91 -10.87
CA LEU A 40 -15.24 0.50 -10.51
C LEU A 40 -14.67 0.30 -9.11
N PHE A 41 -13.97 1.30 -8.55
CA PHE A 41 -13.54 1.24 -7.15
C PHE A 41 -14.69 1.13 -6.15
N GLY A 42 -15.93 1.46 -6.54
CA GLY A 42 -17.14 1.20 -5.76
C GLY A 42 -17.72 -0.21 -5.90
N GLN A 43 -17.14 -1.07 -6.75
CA GLN A 43 -17.65 -2.42 -6.98
C GLN A 43 -16.93 -3.45 -6.10
N GLN A 44 -17.73 -4.23 -5.37
CA GLN A 44 -17.21 -5.27 -4.48
C GLN A 44 -16.31 -6.27 -5.21
N LEU A 45 -16.67 -6.66 -6.42
CA LEU A 45 -15.88 -7.60 -7.22
C LEU A 45 -14.44 -7.11 -7.45
N LEU A 46 -14.25 -5.81 -7.78
CA LEU A 46 -12.91 -5.26 -7.98
C LEU A 46 -12.08 -5.30 -6.70
N LEU A 47 -12.70 -5.00 -5.57
CA LEU A 47 -12.04 -4.97 -4.27
C LEU A 47 -11.66 -6.37 -3.80
N GLU A 48 -12.54 -7.35 -3.99
CA GLU A 48 -12.27 -8.76 -3.70
C GLU A 48 -11.16 -9.34 -4.59
N GLU A 49 -11.18 -9.04 -5.89
CA GLU A 49 -10.13 -9.45 -6.84
C GLU A 49 -8.79 -8.78 -6.51
N ALA A 50 -8.77 -7.54 -6.04
CA ALA A 50 -7.55 -6.88 -5.59
C ALA A 50 -6.94 -7.56 -4.37
N GLU A 51 -7.76 -7.95 -3.38
CA GLU A 51 -7.31 -8.69 -2.20
C GLU A 51 -6.84 -10.09 -2.57
N MET A 52 -7.55 -10.80 -3.47
CA MET A 52 -7.10 -12.10 -3.99
C MET A 52 -5.78 -12.00 -4.74
N GLY A 53 -5.57 -10.93 -5.51
CA GLY A 53 -4.30 -10.65 -6.16
C GLY A 53 -3.15 -10.47 -5.18
N LEU A 54 -3.36 -9.72 -4.09
CA LEU A 54 -2.37 -9.59 -3.02
C LEU A 54 -2.10 -10.93 -2.34
N MET A 55 -3.14 -11.72 -2.07
CA MET A 55 -3.01 -13.06 -1.48
C MET A 55 -2.17 -14.00 -2.36
N GLN A 56 -2.35 -13.93 -3.68
CA GLN A 56 -1.53 -14.68 -4.63
C GLN A 56 -0.07 -14.26 -4.54
N ILE A 57 0.22 -12.95 -4.55
CA ILE A 57 1.59 -12.43 -4.39
C ILE A 57 2.21 -12.92 -3.08
N LEU A 58 1.50 -12.82 -1.95
CA LEU A 58 1.95 -13.30 -0.65
C LEU A 58 2.34 -14.79 -0.68
N ASN A 59 1.52 -15.63 -1.31
CA ASN A 59 1.75 -17.06 -1.40
C ASN A 59 2.97 -17.40 -2.26
N ASN A 60 3.11 -16.72 -3.41
CA ASN A 60 4.17 -17.02 -4.38
C ASN A 60 5.52 -16.42 -3.97
N THR A 61 5.52 -15.38 -3.13
CA THR A 61 6.75 -14.72 -2.65
C THR A 61 7.13 -15.09 -1.20
N ARG A 62 6.42 -16.04 -0.59
CA ARG A 62 6.59 -16.41 0.84
C ARG A 62 8.00 -16.86 1.24
N GLN A 63 8.82 -17.29 0.29
CA GLN A 63 10.20 -17.73 0.51
C GLN A 63 11.24 -16.64 0.24
N LEU A 64 10.81 -15.47 -0.23
CA LEU A 64 11.69 -14.37 -0.59
C LEU A 64 11.90 -13.44 0.61
N ASP A 65 13.13 -12.92 0.73
CA ASP A 65 13.52 -12.02 1.81
C ASP A 65 13.21 -10.54 1.51
N ILE A 66 13.02 -10.22 0.23
CA ILE A 66 12.74 -8.86 -0.23
C ILE A 66 11.44 -8.31 0.37
N ILE A 67 11.49 -7.07 0.86
CA ILE A 67 10.30 -6.31 1.23
C ILE A 67 9.68 -5.75 -0.04
N SER A 68 8.38 -5.96 -0.23
CA SER A 68 7.66 -5.43 -1.38
C SER A 68 6.56 -4.47 -0.92
N ILE A 69 6.47 -3.31 -1.57
CA ILE A 69 5.46 -2.27 -1.30
C ILE A 69 4.55 -2.21 -2.51
N VAL A 70 3.27 -2.58 -2.32
CA VAL A 70 2.30 -2.79 -3.40
C VAL A 70 1.11 -1.88 -3.23
N GLY A 71 0.83 -1.02 -4.22
CA GLY A 71 -0.31 -0.11 -4.22
C GLY A 71 -1.62 -0.84 -4.56
N MET A 72 -2.66 -0.64 -3.75
CA MET A 72 -3.97 -1.26 -3.93
C MET A 72 -5.10 -0.53 -3.18
N PRO A 73 -6.37 -0.71 -3.60
CA PRO A 73 -7.51 -0.32 -2.77
C PRO A 73 -7.67 -1.29 -1.60
N VAL A 74 -7.94 -0.77 -0.40
CA VAL A 74 -8.18 -1.57 0.81
C VAL A 74 -9.51 -1.16 1.43
N VAL A 75 -10.36 -2.15 1.74
CA VAL A 75 -11.63 -1.90 2.43
C VAL A 75 -11.39 -1.84 3.93
N VAL A 76 -11.80 -0.73 4.53
CA VAL A 76 -11.75 -0.51 5.98
C VAL A 76 -13.17 -0.16 6.46
N ASN A 77 -13.76 -1.02 7.26
CA ASN A 77 -15.17 -0.93 7.63
C ASN A 77 -16.07 -0.88 6.37
N SER A 78 -16.68 0.26 6.08
CA SER A 78 -17.53 0.45 4.91
C SER A 78 -16.95 1.41 3.87
N THR A 79 -15.67 1.74 3.98
CA THR A 79 -15.00 2.70 3.10
C THR A 79 -13.84 2.07 2.37
N VAL A 80 -13.47 2.66 1.23
CA VAL A 80 -12.31 2.24 0.43
C VAL A 80 -11.18 3.24 0.62
N ILE A 81 -10.00 2.74 0.91
CA ILE A 81 -8.78 3.52 1.11
C ILE A 81 -7.81 3.26 -0.04
N ASN A 82 -7.24 4.32 -0.59
CA ASN A 82 -6.06 4.21 -1.44
C ASN A 82 -4.86 3.92 -0.53
N ALA A 83 -4.20 2.78 -0.74
CA ALA A 83 -3.22 2.29 0.22
C ALA A 83 -2.02 1.60 -0.44
N ALA A 84 -0.93 1.51 0.33
CA ALA A 84 0.24 0.72 0.04
C ALA A 84 0.40 -0.39 1.08
N ALA A 85 0.29 -1.64 0.67
CA ALA A 85 0.56 -2.80 1.50
C ALA A 85 2.05 -3.11 1.51
N VAL A 86 2.66 -3.21 2.69
CA VAL A 86 4.04 -3.65 2.88
C VAL A 86 4.03 -5.12 3.20
N ILE A 87 4.70 -5.92 2.37
CA ILE A 87 4.68 -7.37 2.47
C ILE A 87 6.09 -7.96 2.48
N GLN A 88 6.24 -9.07 3.20
CA GLN A 88 7.46 -9.86 3.25
C GLN A 88 7.15 -11.30 3.72
N LYS A 89 7.75 -12.31 3.12
CA LYS A 89 7.67 -13.71 3.57
C LYS A 89 6.25 -14.21 3.82
N GLY A 90 5.31 -13.86 2.93
CA GLY A 90 3.91 -14.28 3.04
C GLY A 90 3.10 -13.52 4.10
N LYS A 91 3.65 -12.46 4.67
CA LYS A 91 2.98 -11.62 5.68
C LYS A 91 2.76 -10.21 5.16
N VAL A 92 1.64 -9.63 5.54
CA VAL A 92 1.40 -8.20 5.44
C VAL A 92 1.95 -7.57 6.73
N LEU A 93 2.97 -6.74 6.62
CA LEU A 93 3.60 -6.07 7.76
C LEU A 93 2.78 -4.87 8.23
N GLY A 94 2.12 -4.19 7.30
CA GLY A 94 1.25 -3.06 7.57
C GLY A 94 0.72 -2.46 6.28
N VAL A 95 -0.22 -1.53 6.43
CA VAL A 95 -0.89 -0.84 5.32
C VAL A 95 -0.78 0.67 5.53
N THR A 96 -0.03 1.35 4.66
CA THR A 96 0.01 2.81 4.67
C THR A 96 -1.16 3.34 3.89
N ALA A 97 -1.99 4.17 4.53
CA ALA A 97 -3.16 4.80 3.95
C ALA A 97 -2.84 6.20 3.44
N LYS A 98 -3.30 6.53 2.22
CA LYS A 98 -3.14 7.86 1.63
C LYS A 98 -3.89 8.92 2.41
N THR A 99 -3.23 10.03 2.69
CA THR A 99 -3.76 11.13 3.49
C THR A 99 -4.46 12.17 2.64
N TYR A 100 -3.81 12.64 1.59
CA TYR A 100 -4.30 13.70 0.73
C TYR A 100 -4.80 13.12 -0.59
N LEU A 101 -6.09 13.34 -0.86
CA LEU A 101 -6.76 12.82 -2.05
C LEU A 101 -6.94 13.96 -3.06
N PRO A 102 -6.23 13.95 -4.20
CA PRO A 102 -6.39 14.98 -5.21
C PRO A 102 -7.81 14.97 -5.78
N ASN A 103 -8.40 16.17 -5.89
CA ASN A 103 -9.76 16.36 -6.40
C ASN A 103 -9.84 17.62 -7.27
N TYR A 104 -8.90 17.72 -8.22
CA TYR A 104 -8.76 18.85 -9.14
C TYR A 104 -8.28 18.34 -10.51
N LYS A 105 -8.59 19.09 -11.57
CA LYS A 105 -8.30 18.71 -12.96
C LYS A 105 -8.88 17.33 -13.29
N GLU A 106 -8.02 16.41 -13.71
CA GLU A 106 -8.36 15.02 -14.04
C GLU A 106 -8.51 14.09 -12.83
N PHE A 107 -8.21 14.58 -11.63
CA PHE A 107 -8.26 13.76 -10.42
C PHE A 107 -9.60 13.90 -9.69
N TYR A 108 -10.18 12.77 -9.30
CA TYR A 108 -11.46 12.66 -8.60
C TYR A 108 -11.40 11.66 -7.45
N GLU A 109 -10.27 11.58 -6.76
CA GLU A 109 -10.06 10.52 -5.74
C GLU A 109 -11.04 10.59 -4.57
N GLN A 110 -11.50 11.78 -4.18
CA GLN A 110 -12.49 11.95 -3.11
C GLN A 110 -13.84 11.31 -3.44
N ARG A 111 -14.12 11.00 -4.72
CA ARG A 111 -15.31 10.26 -5.12
C ARG A 111 -15.24 8.79 -4.73
N TRP A 112 -14.06 8.21 -4.69
CA TRP A 112 -13.86 6.77 -4.54
C TRP A 112 -13.23 6.38 -3.21
N PHE A 113 -12.33 7.22 -2.69
CA PHE A 113 -11.51 6.90 -1.53
C PHE A 113 -11.80 7.81 -0.34
N THR A 114 -11.56 7.25 0.83
CA THR A 114 -11.60 7.96 2.11
C THR A 114 -10.17 8.26 2.55
N SER A 115 -9.90 9.48 3.03
CA SER A 115 -8.60 9.91 3.53
C SER A 115 -8.19 9.15 4.79
N ALA A 116 -6.89 8.90 4.96
CA ALA A 116 -6.33 8.38 6.20
C ALA A 116 -6.71 9.19 7.45
N LEU A 117 -6.95 10.50 7.30
CA LEU A 117 -7.40 11.36 8.41
C LEU A 117 -8.80 11.01 8.95
N GLN A 118 -9.58 10.27 8.19
CA GLN A 118 -10.94 9.84 8.55
C GLN A 118 -10.98 8.40 9.06
N LEU A 119 -9.84 7.72 9.15
CA LEU A 119 -9.76 6.38 9.72
C LEU A 119 -10.15 6.41 11.19
N THR A 120 -11.06 5.52 11.58
CA THR A 120 -11.52 5.33 12.97
C THR A 120 -10.90 4.11 13.63
N THR A 121 -10.00 3.42 12.93
CA THR A 121 -9.30 2.22 13.40
C THR A 121 -7.83 2.30 13.01
N ASN A 122 -6.98 1.65 13.77
CA ASN A 122 -5.56 1.50 13.51
C ASN A 122 -5.18 0.08 13.04
N SER A 123 -6.17 -0.76 12.76
CA SER A 123 -5.97 -2.10 12.25
C SER A 123 -7.02 -2.46 11.21
N VAL A 124 -6.65 -3.34 10.28
CA VAL A 124 -7.51 -3.84 9.21
C VAL A 124 -7.29 -5.35 9.03
N ARG A 125 -8.35 -6.06 8.63
CA ARG A 125 -8.22 -7.45 8.16
C ARG A 125 -7.92 -7.42 6.67
N LEU A 126 -6.78 -7.97 6.28
CA LEU A 126 -6.34 -8.06 4.89
C LEU A 126 -5.68 -9.42 4.65
N CYS A 127 -6.11 -10.15 3.61
CA CYS A 127 -5.63 -11.50 3.30
C CYS A 127 -5.69 -12.47 4.50
N GLY A 128 -6.75 -12.38 5.30
CA GLY A 128 -6.94 -13.20 6.50
C GLY A 128 -6.09 -12.80 7.72
N GLN A 129 -5.23 -11.79 7.60
CA GLN A 129 -4.38 -11.28 8.67
C GLN A 129 -4.98 -10.00 9.27
N ILE A 130 -4.76 -9.75 10.56
CA ILE A 130 -5.07 -8.45 11.20
C ILE A 130 -3.75 -7.69 11.28
N VAL A 131 -3.69 -6.54 10.63
CA VAL A 131 -2.46 -5.77 10.44
C VAL A 131 -2.69 -4.29 10.74
N PRO A 132 -1.64 -3.55 11.14
CA PRO A 132 -1.75 -2.11 11.37
C PRO A 132 -2.08 -1.37 10.07
N ILE A 133 -2.90 -0.31 10.19
CA ILE A 133 -3.19 0.64 9.11
C ILE A 133 -3.10 2.07 9.62
N GLY A 134 -2.51 2.95 8.82
CA GLY A 134 -2.40 4.38 9.12
C GLY A 134 -1.49 5.11 8.14
N SER A 135 -1.43 6.43 8.22
CA SER A 135 -0.51 7.26 7.42
C SER A 135 0.85 7.52 8.11
N ASN A 136 1.00 7.08 9.36
CA ASN A 136 2.15 7.35 10.21
C ASN A 136 2.92 6.08 10.61
N LEU A 137 2.80 5.03 9.81
CA LEU A 137 3.50 3.78 10.07
C LEU A 137 4.98 3.89 9.72
N LEU A 138 5.82 3.41 10.62
CA LEU A 138 7.25 3.19 10.39
C LEU A 138 7.52 1.69 10.32
N PHE A 139 8.31 1.31 9.33
CA PHE A 139 8.74 -0.07 9.11
C PHE A 139 10.24 -0.16 9.41
N GLU A 140 10.59 -1.04 10.32
CA GLU A 140 11.97 -1.25 10.75
C GLU A 140 12.54 -2.53 10.14
N THR A 141 13.77 -2.42 9.64
CA THR A 141 14.59 -3.55 9.19
C THR A 141 15.84 -3.65 10.08
N SER A 142 16.72 -4.62 9.83
CA SER A 142 18.01 -4.70 10.53
C SER A 142 18.88 -3.45 10.34
N ASP A 143 18.75 -2.76 9.21
CA ASP A 143 19.71 -1.75 8.77
C ASP A 143 19.08 -0.36 8.61
N THR A 144 17.76 -0.27 8.52
CA THR A 144 17.08 1.01 8.29
C THR A 144 15.64 1.02 8.79
N THR A 145 15.12 2.23 9.01
CA THR A 145 13.71 2.48 9.25
C THR A 145 13.17 3.37 8.14
N PHE A 146 11.99 3.04 7.62
CA PHE A 146 11.36 3.81 6.54
C PHE A 146 9.88 4.02 6.80
N GLY A 147 9.36 5.11 6.24
CA GLY A 147 7.93 5.39 6.14
C GLY A 147 7.52 5.52 4.69
N ILE A 148 6.21 5.56 4.43
CA ILE A 148 5.66 5.62 3.08
C ILE A 148 4.66 6.77 3.01
N GLU A 149 4.73 7.53 1.93
CA GLU A 149 3.70 8.48 1.51
C GLU A 149 3.33 8.23 0.05
N ILE A 150 2.10 8.58 -0.34
CA ILE A 150 1.53 8.16 -1.62
C ILE A 150 1.16 9.39 -2.45
N CYS A 151 1.88 9.60 -3.57
CA CYS A 151 1.58 10.57 -4.62
C CYS A 151 1.30 11.99 -4.08
N GLU A 152 0.03 12.42 -3.99
CA GLU A 152 -0.37 13.77 -3.54
C GLU A 152 0.10 14.07 -2.11
N ASP A 153 0.37 13.07 -1.30
CA ASP A 153 0.90 13.27 0.06
C ASP A 153 2.17 14.10 0.05
N LEU A 154 3.08 13.86 -0.92
CA LEU A 154 4.35 14.59 -1.06
C LEU A 154 4.14 16.09 -1.39
N TRP A 155 3.09 16.41 -2.13
CA TRP A 155 2.83 17.78 -2.62
C TRP A 155 2.00 18.62 -1.66
N SER A 156 1.55 18.05 -0.56
CA SER A 156 0.76 18.74 0.46
C SER A 156 1.61 19.77 1.24
N THR A 157 0.96 20.74 1.84
CA THR A 157 1.66 21.78 2.65
C THR A 157 2.41 21.18 3.84
N ILE A 158 1.85 20.14 4.45
CA ILE A 158 2.50 19.36 5.53
C ILE A 158 2.39 17.88 5.14
N PRO A 159 3.39 17.36 4.42
CA PRO A 159 3.37 15.97 3.98
C PRO A 159 3.51 15.00 5.17
N PRO A 160 2.97 13.78 5.09
CA PRO A 160 3.14 12.75 6.12
C PRO A 160 4.61 12.51 6.50
N SER A 161 5.54 12.63 5.55
CA SER A 161 6.99 12.52 5.79
C SER A 161 7.50 13.50 6.85
N SER A 162 6.88 14.66 7.03
CA SER A 162 7.25 15.60 8.09
C SER A 162 7.03 14.97 9.49
N SER A 163 5.90 14.34 9.71
CA SER A 163 5.59 13.64 10.96
C SER A 163 6.43 12.37 11.13
N LEU A 164 6.65 11.63 10.05
CA LEU A 164 7.49 10.43 10.04
C LEU A 164 8.94 10.76 10.39
N ALA A 165 9.49 11.83 9.82
CA ALA A 165 10.84 12.30 10.12
C ALA A 165 11.01 12.71 11.59
N LEU A 166 10.00 13.38 12.19
CA LEU A 166 10.01 13.73 13.60
C LEU A 166 10.00 12.50 14.52
N GLN A 167 9.26 11.46 14.15
CA GLN A 167 9.24 10.19 14.87
C GLN A 167 10.60 9.48 14.79
N LEU A 168 11.28 9.50 13.64
CA LEU A 168 12.63 8.96 13.49
C LEU A 168 13.66 9.73 14.33
N SER A 169 13.53 11.06 14.43
CA SER A 169 14.44 11.90 15.22
C SER A 169 14.33 11.64 16.72
N LEU A 170 13.16 11.24 17.21
CA LEU A 170 12.95 10.89 18.62
C LEU A 170 13.56 9.55 19.03
N ILE A 171 13.89 8.70 18.08
CA ILE A 171 14.54 7.39 18.33
C ILE A 171 16.07 7.52 18.43
N HIS A 172 16.63 8.63 17.96
CA HIS A 172 18.07 8.87 17.89
C HIS A 172 18.62 9.83 18.96
N ILE A 173 17.85 10.19 20.00
CA ILE A 173 18.30 11.02 21.13
C ILE A 173 18.83 10.15 22.27
#